data_1587bf179283a864699543a5a0355ad5
#
_entry.id   1587bf179283a864699543a5a0355ad5
#
_cell.length_a   1.000
_cell.length_b   1.000
_cell.length_c   1.000
_cell.angle_alpha   90.00
_cell.angle_beta   90.00
_cell.angle_gamma   90.00
#
_symmetry.space_group_name_H-M   'P 1'
#
loop_
_entity.id
_entity.type
_entity.pdbx_description
1 polymer ?
#
loop_
_entity_poly.entity_id
_entity_poly.type
_entity_poly.pdbx_seq_one_letter_code
_entity_poly.pdbx_strand_id
1 'polypeptide(L)'
;MSLLRDAWRHAPTHHRVWALAGPMILSNVSVPLVHLVDSTVVGHLPHAYQLGAVAVGGSLYTLMVGVLGFLRMGTTGFAAQAAGRDDGGALRLILAQGLGMALLLALLLGVLALPLSGWALQLMQPSAELTGEARAFFHTRLLGLPAALASYALVGWFLGTQNARAPLAILLTTNLSNIALVLWFVHGLDWGVQGAARASVLAEWSGALLGLALTRRDLARRPGRAQWQRLRHWLSWLPLLMVNRDIFIRSLALQLVFFLLTVQGTRLGDATVAANALLLNGLLLTSYALDGLAHAVEALCGHAIGARDRAALRRALVVAGGWSLLASLAFAALFALFGHLFIDLQSDIAGVREVAYAYLPYLACLPLLGMWSYLLDGLFIGATRAREMRNAMLVAVAASLPLGWLLQGLGNHGLWLAFLAFMLLRGLVLAAYGWRLTRRDGWFAAQGADSGR
;
A
#
# COMPACT_ATOMS: atom_id res chain seq x y z
N MET A 1 -25.00 -17.82 15.56
CA MET A 1 -23.83 -17.83 16.47
C MET A 1 -22.96 -19.09 16.31
N SER A 2 -23.52 -20.30 16.12
CA SER A 2 -22.75 -21.53 15.87
C SER A 2 -21.77 -21.43 14.70
N LEU A 3 -22.21 -20.94 13.54
CA LEU A 3 -21.39 -20.83 12.32
C LEU A 3 -20.16 -19.91 12.45
N LEU A 4 -20.23 -18.84 13.24
CA LEU A 4 -19.08 -17.95 13.50
C LEU A 4 -18.10 -18.61 14.46
N ARG A 5 -18.61 -19.30 15.48
CA ARG A 5 -17.78 -20.05 16.44
C ARG A 5 -17.03 -21.20 15.77
N ASP A 6 -17.71 -21.92 14.87
CA ASP A 6 -17.10 -23.03 14.11
C ASP A 6 -16.04 -22.51 13.14
N ALA A 7 -16.30 -21.36 12.48
CA ALA A 7 -15.32 -20.71 11.61
C ALA A 7 -14.07 -20.25 12.39
N TRP A 8 -14.25 -19.66 13.57
CA TRP A 8 -13.14 -19.24 14.44
C TRP A 8 -12.34 -20.41 14.98
N ARG A 9 -12.95 -21.54 15.30
CA ARG A 9 -12.27 -22.74 15.82
C ARG A 9 -11.48 -23.52 14.78
N HIS A 10 -11.54 -23.15 13.50
CA HIS A 10 -10.89 -23.87 12.44
C HIS A 10 -9.38 -23.60 12.38
N ALA A 11 -8.57 -24.37 13.13
CA ALA A 11 -7.13 -24.21 13.27
C ALA A 11 -6.35 -24.08 11.94
N PRO A 12 -6.66 -24.84 10.86
CA PRO A 12 -5.94 -24.68 9.60
C PRO A 12 -6.08 -23.28 8.98
N THR A 13 -7.20 -22.58 9.21
CA THR A 13 -7.38 -21.22 8.70
C THR A 13 -6.52 -20.21 9.46
N HIS A 14 -6.35 -20.34 10.78
CA HIS A 14 -5.42 -19.51 11.54
C HIS A 14 -4.00 -19.65 11.02
N HIS A 15 -3.55 -20.88 10.80
CA HIS A 15 -2.22 -21.13 10.25
C HIS A 15 -2.04 -20.47 8.88
N ARG A 16 -3.02 -20.58 7.97
CA ARG A 16 -2.99 -19.95 6.65
C ARG A 16 -2.96 -18.42 6.73
N VAL A 17 -3.76 -17.83 7.61
CA VAL A 17 -3.78 -16.37 7.82
C VAL A 17 -2.40 -15.89 8.23
N TRP A 18 -1.77 -16.51 9.24
CA TRP A 18 -0.45 -16.11 9.71
C TRP A 18 0.68 -16.46 8.75
N ALA A 19 0.56 -17.55 7.99
CA ALA A 19 1.53 -17.89 6.94
C ALA A 19 1.57 -16.84 5.81
N LEU A 20 0.48 -16.09 5.61
CA LEU A 20 0.40 -14.98 4.66
C LEU A 20 0.68 -13.63 5.32
N ALA A 21 0.03 -13.34 6.45
CA ALA A 21 0.16 -12.06 7.13
C ALA A 21 1.56 -11.85 7.74
N GLY A 22 2.14 -12.86 8.40
CA GLY A 22 3.42 -12.73 9.09
C GLY A 22 4.56 -12.25 8.18
N PRO A 23 4.83 -12.92 7.05
CA PRO A 23 5.84 -12.46 6.10
C PRO A 23 5.57 -11.04 5.56
N MET A 24 4.30 -10.68 5.35
CA MET A 24 3.94 -9.36 4.83
C MET A 24 4.10 -8.25 5.88
N ILE A 25 3.76 -8.52 7.14
CA ILE A 25 4.02 -7.58 8.24
C ILE A 25 5.53 -7.34 8.37
N LEU A 26 6.34 -8.41 8.34
CA LEU A 26 7.79 -8.30 8.40
C LEU A 26 8.36 -7.49 7.23
N SER A 27 7.83 -7.70 6.03
CA SER A 27 8.20 -6.91 4.84
C SER A 27 7.88 -5.43 5.02
N ASN A 28 6.68 -5.11 5.50
CA ASN A 28 6.25 -3.73 5.71
C ASN A 28 7.11 -3.02 6.76
N VAL A 29 7.46 -3.70 7.85
CA VAL A 29 8.35 -3.15 8.90
C VAL A 29 9.78 -2.91 8.40
N SER A 30 10.25 -3.61 7.37
CA SER A 30 11.57 -3.39 6.80
C SER A 30 11.69 -2.05 6.03
N VAL A 31 10.60 -1.48 5.53
CA VAL A 31 10.60 -0.23 4.75
C VAL A 31 11.11 0.97 5.55
N PRO A 32 10.61 1.26 6.77
CA PRO A 32 11.14 2.35 7.59
C PRO A 32 12.63 2.22 7.90
N LEU A 33 13.13 0.99 8.04
CA LEU A 33 14.56 0.76 8.29
C LEU A 33 15.44 1.20 7.11
N VAL A 34 14.99 0.93 5.88
CA VAL A 34 15.69 1.42 4.68
C VAL A 34 15.72 2.94 4.67
N HIS A 35 14.58 3.59 4.89
CA HIS A 35 14.52 5.06 4.93
C HIS A 35 15.42 5.66 6.01
N LEU A 36 15.52 5.02 7.17
CA LEU A 36 16.41 5.46 8.24
C LEU A 36 17.87 5.36 7.82
N VAL A 37 18.29 4.22 7.22
CA VAL A 37 19.67 4.03 6.76
C VAL A 37 19.98 5.02 5.63
N ASP A 38 19.13 5.15 4.62
CA ASP A 38 19.32 6.09 3.51
C ASP A 38 19.47 7.53 4.02
N SER A 39 18.58 7.97 4.91
CA SER A 39 18.64 9.30 5.52
C SER A 39 19.91 9.50 6.34
N THR A 40 20.36 8.49 7.09
CA THR A 40 21.58 8.55 7.88
C THR A 40 22.81 8.65 6.97
N VAL A 41 22.91 7.78 5.97
CA VAL A 41 24.05 7.76 5.03
C VAL A 41 24.16 9.08 4.27
N VAL A 42 23.04 9.56 3.72
CA VAL A 42 22.99 10.81 2.97
C VAL A 42 23.17 12.04 3.88
N GLY A 43 22.71 11.96 5.12
CA GLY A 43 22.87 13.03 6.12
C GLY A 43 24.31 13.30 6.53
N HIS A 44 25.23 12.37 6.26
CA HIS A 44 26.69 12.54 6.48
C HIS A 44 27.44 13.05 5.24
N LEU A 45 26.76 13.39 4.15
CA LEU A 45 27.37 14.04 3.00
C LEU A 45 27.84 15.45 3.36
N PRO A 46 28.91 15.97 2.69
CA PRO A 46 29.57 17.22 3.06
C PRO A 46 28.70 18.48 3.00
N HIS A 47 27.67 18.48 2.15
CA HIS A 47 26.88 19.68 1.87
C HIS A 47 25.37 19.46 2.10
N ALA A 48 24.72 20.43 2.77
CA ALA A 48 23.28 20.37 3.07
C ALA A 48 22.40 20.24 1.81
N TYR A 49 22.79 20.85 0.69
CA TYR A 49 22.03 20.73 -0.55
C TYR A 49 21.96 19.29 -1.10
N GLN A 50 22.95 18.44 -0.78
CA GLN A 50 22.96 17.04 -1.17
C GLN A 50 21.88 16.24 -0.45
N LEU A 51 21.72 16.44 0.86
CA LEU A 51 20.62 15.85 1.65
C LEU A 51 19.27 16.36 1.12
N GLY A 52 19.17 17.67 0.87
CA GLY A 52 17.97 18.29 0.29
C GLY A 52 17.62 17.70 -1.08
N ALA A 53 18.64 17.46 -1.92
CA ALA A 53 18.46 16.89 -3.26
C ALA A 53 17.88 15.47 -3.22
N VAL A 54 18.39 14.61 -2.33
CA VAL A 54 17.85 13.24 -2.12
C VAL A 54 16.44 13.30 -1.55
N ALA A 55 16.16 14.21 -0.59
CA ALA A 55 14.84 14.38 -0.02
C ALA A 55 13.81 14.81 -1.07
N VAL A 56 14.12 15.82 -1.87
CA VAL A 56 13.23 16.34 -2.92
C VAL A 56 13.06 15.34 -4.05
N GLY A 57 14.16 14.85 -4.63
CA GLY A 57 14.13 13.88 -5.74
C GLY A 57 13.50 12.56 -5.33
N GLY A 58 13.77 12.10 -4.10
CA GLY A 58 13.17 10.90 -3.52
C GLY A 58 11.67 11.04 -3.26
N SER A 59 11.23 12.20 -2.77
CA SER A 59 9.80 12.47 -2.55
C SER A 59 9.01 12.48 -3.86
N LEU A 60 9.54 13.09 -4.92
CA LEU A 60 8.94 13.08 -6.25
C LEU A 60 8.80 11.66 -6.80
N TYR A 61 9.84 10.84 -6.66
CA TYR A 61 9.81 9.44 -7.08
C TYR A 61 8.82 8.62 -6.26
N THR A 62 8.85 8.74 -4.93
CA THR A 62 7.96 8.00 -4.02
C THR A 62 6.49 8.35 -4.26
N LEU A 63 6.17 9.63 -4.48
CA LEU A 63 4.82 10.07 -4.81
C LEU A 63 4.35 9.43 -6.13
N MET A 64 5.20 9.44 -7.16
CA MET A 64 4.89 8.85 -8.45
C MET A 64 4.66 7.33 -8.35
N VAL A 65 5.56 6.60 -7.68
CA VAL A 65 5.48 5.13 -7.56
C VAL A 65 4.38 4.70 -6.58
N GLY A 66 4.17 5.45 -5.49
CA GLY A 66 3.19 5.11 -4.46
C GLY A 66 1.76 5.01 -4.98
N VAL A 67 1.39 5.87 -5.93
CA VAL A 67 0.06 5.84 -6.56
C VAL A 67 -0.15 4.60 -7.42
N LEU A 68 0.93 3.95 -7.88
CA LEU A 68 0.91 2.78 -8.76
C LEU A 68 0.75 1.44 -8.02
N GLY A 69 0.58 1.46 -6.71
CA GLY A 69 0.29 0.26 -5.89
C GLY A 69 -0.94 -0.53 -6.33
N PHE A 70 -1.80 0.06 -7.16
CA PHE A 70 -2.93 -0.64 -7.78
C PHE A 70 -2.49 -1.85 -8.63
N LEU A 71 -1.30 -1.84 -9.22
CA LEU A 71 -0.75 -2.98 -9.96
C LEU A 71 -0.66 -4.23 -9.09
N ARG A 72 -0.19 -4.09 -7.85
CA ARG A 72 -0.15 -5.18 -6.89
C ARG A 72 -1.56 -5.67 -6.57
N MET A 73 -2.45 -4.74 -6.15
CA MET A 73 -3.79 -5.07 -5.69
C MET A 73 -4.63 -5.74 -6.78
N GLY A 74 -4.64 -5.18 -8.00
CA GLY A 74 -5.37 -5.75 -9.13
C GLY A 74 -4.85 -7.15 -9.49
N THR A 75 -3.53 -7.31 -9.59
CA THR A 75 -2.92 -8.60 -9.89
C THR A 75 -3.23 -9.64 -8.81
N THR A 76 -3.23 -9.25 -7.51
CA THR A 76 -3.56 -10.16 -6.40
C THR A 76 -4.95 -10.76 -6.55
N GLY A 77 -5.96 -9.94 -6.77
CA GLY A 77 -7.35 -10.40 -6.86
C GLY A 77 -7.58 -11.39 -8.00
N PHE A 78 -7.11 -11.06 -9.21
CA PHE A 78 -7.24 -11.96 -10.36
C PHE A 78 -6.43 -13.26 -10.19
N ALA A 79 -5.20 -13.16 -9.69
CA ALA A 79 -4.36 -14.35 -9.44
C ALA A 79 -4.96 -15.25 -8.36
N ALA A 80 -5.53 -14.68 -7.28
CA ALA A 80 -6.17 -15.45 -6.22
C ALA A 80 -7.39 -16.23 -6.72
N GLN A 81 -8.23 -15.61 -7.53
CA GLN A 81 -9.38 -16.28 -8.13
C GLN A 81 -8.96 -17.35 -9.15
N ALA A 82 -7.94 -17.10 -9.97
CA ALA A 82 -7.43 -18.08 -10.92
C ALA A 82 -6.80 -19.28 -10.18
N ALA A 83 -6.07 -19.03 -9.08
CA ALA A 83 -5.53 -20.08 -8.23
C ALA A 83 -6.64 -20.91 -7.56
N GLY A 84 -7.75 -20.27 -7.14
CA GLY A 84 -8.91 -20.96 -6.57
C GLY A 84 -9.64 -21.86 -7.56
N ARG A 85 -9.53 -21.58 -8.87
CA ARG A 85 -10.06 -22.43 -9.96
C ARG A 85 -9.07 -23.47 -10.46
N ASP A 86 -7.86 -23.53 -9.89
CA ASP A 86 -6.73 -24.33 -10.38
C ASP A 86 -6.38 -24.07 -11.86
N ASP A 87 -6.65 -22.83 -12.35
CA ASP A 87 -6.41 -22.43 -13.74
C ASP A 87 -5.00 -21.86 -13.92
N GLY A 88 -4.04 -22.77 -14.15
CA GLY A 88 -2.65 -22.39 -14.41
C GLY A 88 -2.45 -21.61 -15.73
N GLY A 89 -3.37 -21.73 -16.68
CA GLY A 89 -3.36 -20.94 -17.93
C GLY A 89 -3.70 -19.47 -17.65
N ALA A 90 -4.77 -19.22 -16.86
CA ALA A 90 -5.13 -17.89 -16.42
C ALA A 90 -4.05 -17.25 -15.53
N LEU A 91 -3.40 -18.02 -14.63
CA LEU A 91 -2.29 -17.52 -13.83
C LEU A 91 -1.14 -16.99 -14.68
N ARG A 92 -0.77 -17.69 -15.76
CA ARG A 92 0.27 -17.22 -16.71
C ARG A 92 -0.16 -15.98 -17.46
N LEU A 93 -1.43 -15.93 -17.88
CA LEU A 93 -1.99 -14.76 -18.56
C LEU A 93 -1.97 -13.52 -17.65
N ILE A 94 -2.43 -13.65 -16.41
CA ILE A 94 -2.48 -12.56 -15.42
C ILE A 94 -1.06 -12.04 -15.10
N LEU A 95 -0.08 -12.95 -14.94
CA LEU A 95 1.31 -12.55 -14.75
C LEU A 95 1.84 -11.76 -15.95
N ALA A 96 1.62 -12.25 -17.17
CA ALA A 96 2.07 -11.57 -18.38
C ALA A 96 1.38 -10.21 -18.57
N GLN A 97 0.08 -10.12 -18.28
CA GLN A 97 -0.65 -8.84 -18.30
C GLN A 97 -0.15 -7.88 -17.22
N GLY A 98 0.08 -8.35 -15.99
CA GLY A 98 0.62 -7.53 -14.91
C GLY A 98 2.00 -6.97 -15.23
N LEU A 99 2.92 -7.81 -15.73
CA LEU A 99 4.26 -7.39 -16.15
C LEU A 99 4.22 -6.48 -17.39
N GLY A 100 3.37 -6.78 -18.37
CA GLY A 100 3.17 -5.94 -19.55
C GLY A 100 2.65 -4.55 -19.18
N MET A 101 1.69 -4.47 -18.26
CA MET A 101 1.16 -3.20 -17.75
C MET A 101 2.24 -2.44 -16.96
N ALA A 102 3.03 -3.12 -16.13
CA ALA A 102 4.15 -2.53 -15.40
C ALA A 102 5.16 -1.88 -16.37
N LEU A 103 5.54 -2.59 -17.43
CA LEU A 103 6.45 -2.08 -18.43
C LEU A 103 5.88 -0.88 -19.21
N LEU A 104 4.62 -0.98 -19.67
CA LEU A 104 3.95 0.11 -20.38
C LEU A 104 3.83 1.37 -19.53
N LEU A 105 3.45 1.23 -18.25
CA LEU A 105 3.38 2.33 -17.31
C LEU A 105 4.77 2.92 -17.02
N ALA A 106 5.78 2.08 -16.85
CA ALA A 106 7.15 2.53 -16.61
C ALA A 106 7.67 3.36 -17.79
N LEU A 107 7.42 2.93 -19.03
CA LEU A 107 7.79 3.67 -20.23
C LEU A 107 7.02 4.98 -20.34
N LEU A 108 5.70 4.94 -20.19
CA LEU A 108 4.85 6.13 -20.27
C LEU A 108 5.23 7.17 -19.20
N LEU A 109 5.32 6.74 -17.96
CA LEU A 109 5.65 7.63 -16.84
C LEU A 109 7.11 8.06 -16.88
N GLY A 110 8.04 7.21 -17.31
CA GLY A 110 9.43 7.57 -17.49
C GLY A 110 9.60 8.73 -18.51
N VAL A 111 8.88 8.66 -19.63
CA VAL A 111 8.87 9.74 -20.63
C VAL A 111 8.20 11.01 -20.11
N LEU A 112 7.03 10.89 -19.46
CA LEU A 112 6.29 12.03 -18.93
C LEU A 112 6.99 12.68 -17.74
N ALA A 113 7.66 11.90 -16.90
CA ALA A 113 8.34 12.41 -15.71
C ALA A 113 9.54 13.30 -16.03
N LEU A 114 10.18 13.15 -17.19
CA LEU A 114 11.31 13.99 -17.60
C LEU A 114 10.94 15.49 -17.66
N PRO A 115 9.93 15.93 -18.43
CA PRO A 115 9.52 17.33 -18.44
C PRO A 115 8.83 17.75 -17.14
N LEU A 116 8.02 16.88 -16.52
CA LEU A 116 7.27 17.21 -15.32
C LEU A 116 8.19 17.45 -14.11
N SER A 117 9.32 16.74 -13.99
CA SER A 117 10.29 16.98 -12.93
C SER A 117 10.88 18.39 -12.97
N GLY A 118 11.14 18.90 -14.18
CA GLY A 118 11.62 20.27 -14.37
C GLY A 118 10.60 21.30 -13.90
N TRP A 119 9.34 21.11 -14.26
CA TRP A 119 8.25 21.98 -13.82
C TRP A 119 8.03 21.91 -12.30
N ALA A 120 8.02 20.70 -11.71
CA ALA A 120 7.87 20.52 -10.27
C ALA A 120 9.01 21.19 -9.47
N LEU A 121 10.26 21.05 -9.92
CA LEU A 121 11.41 21.70 -9.30
C LEU A 121 11.34 23.23 -9.42
N GLN A 122 10.90 23.76 -10.58
CA GLN A 122 10.69 25.20 -10.75
C GLN A 122 9.64 25.74 -9.77
N LEU A 123 8.55 25.01 -9.55
CA LEU A 123 7.50 25.40 -8.61
C LEU A 123 8.00 25.45 -7.15
N MET A 124 8.94 24.58 -6.80
CA MET A 124 9.53 24.53 -5.45
C MET A 124 10.60 25.58 -5.20
N GLN A 125 11.14 26.22 -6.25
CA GLN A 125 12.18 27.27 -6.21
C GLN A 125 13.39 26.94 -5.30
N PRO A 126 14.00 25.74 -5.40
CA PRO A 126 15.20 25.44 -4.64
C PRO A 126 16.44 26.18 -5.18
N SER A 127 17.58 26.11 -4.48
CA SER A 127 18.86 26.62 -4.97
C SER A 127 19.28 25.93 -6.29
N ALA A 128 20.16 26.55 -7.06
CA ALA A 128 20.62 26.01 -8.35
C ALA A 128 21.34 24.65 -8.18
N GLU A 129 22.19 24.53 -7.13
CA GLU A 129 22.91 23.31 -6.80
C GLU A 129 21.96 22.18 -6.43
N LEU A 130 20.98 22.46 -5.54
CA LEU A 130 19.97 21.49 -5.12
C LEU A 130 19.12 21.05 -6.33
N THR A 131 18.71 21.98 -7.19
CA THR A 131 17.93 21.68 -8.40
C THR A 131 18.67 20.73 -9.33
N GLY A 132 19.96 20.97 -9.57
CA GLY A 132 20.80 20.11 -10.42
C GLY A 132 20.90 18.69 -9.89
N GLU A 133 21.26 18.55 -8.62
CA GLU A 133 21.41 17.24 -7.97
C GLU A 133 20.07 16.49 -7.81
N ALA A 134 18.99 17.18 -7.42
CA ALA A 134 17.67 16.58 -7.29
C ALA A 134 17.14 16.06 -8.63
N ARG A 135 17.33 16.82 -9.71
CA ARG A 135 16.97 16.41 -11.07
C ARG A 135 17.78 15.19 -11.50
N ALA A 136 19.10 15.22 -11.31
CA ALA A 136 19.97 14.11 -11.66
C ALA A 136 19.64 12.84 -10.84
N PHE A 137 19.38 12.98 -9.54
CA PHE A 137 18.91 11.90 -8.68
C PHE A 137 17.60 11.30 -9.20
N PHE A 138 16.60 12.14 -9.45
CA PHE A 138 15.28 11.70 -9.93
C PHE A 138 15.36 10.99 -11.28
N HIS A 139 16.13 11.56 -12.25
CA HIS A 139 16.31 10.92 -13.56
C HIS A 139 17.02 9.56 -13.45
N THR A 140 18.03 9.44 -12.58
CA THR A 140 18.68 8.15 -12.31
C THR A 140 17.67 7.15 -11.73
N ARG A 141 16.83 7.59 -10.78
CA ARG A 141 15.78 6.73 -10.18
C ARG A 141 14.77 6.20 -11.20
N LEU A 142 14.48 6.95 -12.29
CA LEU A 142 13.58 6.48 -13.36
C LEU A 142 14.07 5.20 -14.02
N LEU A 143 15.38 4.90 -14.02
CA LEU A 143 15.92 3.64 -14.53
C LEU A 143 15.50 2.42 -13.69
N GLY A 144 15.14 2.63 -12.43
CA GLY A 144 14.57 1.61 -11.55
C GLY A 144 13.06 1.41 -11.71
N LEU A 145 12.36 2.36 -12.32
CA LEU A 145 10.90 2.34 -12.41
C LEU A 145 10.32 1.05 -13.03
N PRO A 146 10.87 0.48 -14.12
CA PRO A 146 10.40 -0.78 -14.68
C PRO A 146 10.50 -1.93 -13.66
N ALA A 147 11.59 -1.99 -12.91
CA ALA A 147 11.82 -3.03 -11.90
C ALA A 147 10.90 -2.88 -10.69
N ALA A 148 10.71 -1.63 -10.22
CA ALA A 148 9.78 -1.32 -9.11
C ALA A 148 8.34 -1.73 -9.46
N LEU A 149 7.85 -1.37 -10.65
CA LEU A 149 6.51 -1.70 -11.09
C LEU A 149 6.35 -3.20 -11.41
N ALA A 150 7.37 -3.84 -11.99
CA ALA A 150 7.38 -5.30 -12.15
C ALA A 150 7.31 -6.01 -10.79
N SER A 151 8.02 -5.51 -9.78
CA SER A 151 7.95 -6.05 -8.41
C SER A 151 6.55 -5.95 -7.82
N TYR A 152 5.80 -4.86 -8.07
CA TYR A 152 4.40 -4.77 -7.66
C TYR A 152 3.53 -5.88 -8.29
N ALA A 153 3.65 -6.10 -9.59
CA ALA A 153 2.92 -7.16 -10.28
C ALA A 153 3.31 -8.55 -9.77
N LEU A 154 4.61 -8.80 -9.56
CA LEU A 154 5.14 -10.06 -9.03
C LEU A 154 4.65 -10.34 -7.61
N VAL A 155 4.77 -9.36 -6.71
CA VAL A 155 4.28 -9.45 -5.33
C VAL A 155 2.79 -9.74 -5.31
N GLY A 156 2.00 -9.03 -6.13
CA GLY A 156 0.56 -9.27 -6.24
C GLY A 156 0.24 -10.68 -6.73
N TRP A 157 0.95 -11.15 -7.74
CA TRP A 157 0.75 -12.49 -8.27
C TRP A 157 1.08 -13.59 -7.25
N PHE A 158 2.20 -13.46 -6.52
CA PHE A 158 2.57 -14.41 -5.48
C PHE A 158 1.60 -14.40 -4.30
N LEU A 159 1.14 -13.23 -3.86
CA LEU A 159 0.11 -13.14 -2.83
C LEU A 159 -1.18 -13.84 -3.27
N GLY A 160 -1.63 -13.58 -4.49
CA GLY A 160 -2.81 -14.24 -5.05
C GLY A 160 -2.66 -15.75 -5.12
N THR A 161 -1.46 -16.26 -5.40
CA THR A 161 -1.18 -17.71 -5.38
C THR A 161 -0.89 -18.27 -3.98
N GLN A 162 -1.15 -17.48 -2.92
CA GLN A 162 -0.93 -17.83 -1.51
C GLN A 162 0.53 -18.15 -1.15
N ASN A 163 1.48 -17.55 -1.84
CA ASN A 163 2.90 -17.67 -1.58
C ASN A 163 3.46 -16.34 -1.03
N ALA A 164 3.33 -16.09 0.28
CA ALA A 164 3.85 -14.87 0.90
C ALA A 164 5.38 -14.90 1.15
N ARG A 165 6.02 -16.06 1.02
CA ARG A 165 7.49 -16.17 1.16
C ARG A 165 8.23 -15.53 0.00
N ALA A 166 7.68 -15.62 -1.22
CA ALA A 166 8.28 -14.99 -2.39
C ALA A 166 8.23 -13.45 -2.31
N PRO A 167 7.10 -12.79 -2.01
CA PRO A 167 7.06 -11.36 -1.68
C PRO A 167 8.06 -10.95 -0.61
N LEU A 168 8.13 -11.68 0.50
CA LEU A 168 9.11 -11.41 1.56
C LEU A 168 10.55 -11.47 1.01
N ALA A 169 10.89 -12.50 0.25
CA ALA A 169 12.21 -12.64 -0.35
C ALA A 169 12.52 -11.49 -1.31
N ILE A 170 11.58 -11.09 -2.18
CA ILE A 170 11.72 -9.97 -3.10
C ILE A 170 12.00 -8.67 -2.34
N LEU A 171 11.15 -8.34 -1.35
CA LEU A 171 11.23 -7.09 -0.60
C LEU A 171 12.48 -7.04 0.29
N LEU A 172 12.82 -8.13 0.98
CA LEU A 172 14.04 -8.20 1.77
C LEU A 172 15.29 -8.09 0.89
N THR A 173 15.33 -8.76 -0.28
CA THR A 173 16.46 -8.64 -1.21
C THR A 173 16.60 -7.21 -1.69
N THR A 174 15.51 -6.55 -2.09
CA THR A 174 15.53 -5.13 -2.48
C THR A 174 16.07 -4.26 -1.34
N ASN A 175 15.53 -4.41 -0.13
CA ASN A 175 15.88 -3.56 1.00
C ASN A 175 17.31 -3.79 1.48
N LEU A 176 17.74 -5.05 1.64
CA LEU A 176 19.11 -5.37 2.08
C LEU A 176 20.15 -5.01 1.01
N SER A 177 19.84 -5.25 -0.28
CA SER A 177 20.71 -4.81 -1.37
C SER A 177 20.84 -3.28 -1.41
N ASN A 178 19.73 -2.55 -1.19
CA ASN A 178 19.76 -1.09 -1.11
C ASN A 178 20.70 -0.62 0.01
N ILE A 179 20.53 -1.13 1.22
CA ILE A 179 21.38 -0.78 2.38
C ILE A 179 22.86 -1.04 2.07
N ALA A 180 23.19 -2.24 1.57
CA ALA A 180 24.56 -2.60 1.27
C ALA A 180 25.18 -1.73 0.17
N LEU A 181 24.40 -1.48 -0.91
CA LEU A 181 24.87 -0.69 -2.05
C LEU A 181 24.96 0.81 -1.73
N VAL A 182 24.05 1.37 -0.93
CA VAL A 182 24.12 2.76 -0.49
C VAL A 182 25.38 2.99 0.34
N LEU A 183 25.66 2.12 1.30
CA LEU A 183 26.89 2.20 2.10
C LEU A 183 28.14 2.11 1.20
N TRP A 184 28.16 1.18 0.27
CA TRP A 184 29.30 1.00 -0.62
C TRP A 184 29.49 2.15 -1.61
N PHE A 185 28.42 2.62 -2.27
CA PHE A 185 28.52 3.65 -3.30
C PHE A 185 28.71 5.04 -2.71
N VAL A 186 28.07 5.36 -1.59
CA VAL A 186 28.17 6.69 -0.97
C VAL A 186 29.46 6.82 -0.17
N HIS A 187 29.78 5.86 0.71
CA HIS A 187 30.98 5.93 1.56
C HIS A 187 32.20 5.25 0.97
N GLY A 188 32.03 4.14 0.25
CA GLY A 188 33.16 3.37 -0.28
C GLY A 188 33.73 3.94 -1.58
N LEU A 189 32.85 4.49 -2.45
CA LEU A 189 33.22 5.03 -3.75
C LEU A 189 33.09 6.56 -3.86
N ASP A 190 32.60 7.23 -2.82
CA ASP A 190 32.39 8.69 -2.76
C ASP A 190 31.49 9.22 -3.90
N TRP A 191 30.50 8.42 -4.34
CA TRP A 191 29.58 8.82 -5.42
C TRP A 191 28.45 9.75 -4.95
N GLY A 192 28.41 10.13 -3.68
CA GLY A 192 27.46 11.10 -3.12
C GLY A 192 26.00 10.79 -3.44
N VAL A 193 25.26 11.81 -3.85
CA VAL A 193 23.83 11.74 -4.20
C VAL A 193 23.55 10.71 -5.31
N GLN A 194 24.43 10.66 -6.33
CA GLN A 194 24.27 9.71 -7.43
C GLN A 194 24.54 8.26 -7.01
N GLY A 195 25.40 8.06 -6.00
CA GLY A 195 25.61 6.76 -5.37
C GLY A 195 24.33 6.22 -4.75
N ALA A 196 23.62 7.04 -4.00
CA ALA A 196 22.33 6.67 -3.39
C ALA A 196 21.26 6.34 -4.45
N ALA A 197 21.16 7.13 -5.53
CA ALA A 197 20.22 6.86 -6.61
C ALA A 197 20.50 5.53 -7.32
N ARG A 198 21.77 5.28 -7.69
CA ARG A 198 22.18 4.03 -8.37
C ARG A 198 22.03 2.81 -7.47
N ALA A 199 22.31 2.93 -6.18
CA ALA A 199 22.09 1.88 -5.21
C ALA A 199 20.62 1.42 -5.19
N SER A 200 19.71 2.37 -5.14
CA SER A 200 18.27 2.09 -5.16
C SER A 200 17.81 1.42 -6.47
N VAL A 201 18.32 1.90 -7.62
CA VAL A 201 18.04 1.30 -8.94
C VAL A 201 18.47 -0.17 -8.98
N LEU A 202 19.72 -0.46 -8.61
CA LEU A 202 20.23 -1.83 -8.60
C LEU A 202 19.52 -2.72 -7.61
N ALA A 203 19.11 -2.18 -6.46
CA ALA A 203 18.33 -2.90 -5.49
C ALA A 203 16.94 -3.28 -6.03
N GLU A 204 16.25 -2.36 -6.70
CA GLU A 204 14.95 -2.64 -7.33
C GLU A 204 15.07 -3.72 -8.42
N TRP A 205 16.11 -3.65 -9.27
CA TRP A 205 16.38 -4.68 -10.27
C TRP A 205 16.71 -6.03 -9.63
N SER A 206 17.49 -6.07 -8.53
CA SER A 206 17.80 -7.32 -7.83
C SER A 206 16.54 -8.04 -7.33
N GLY A 207 15.61 -7.29 -6.72
CA GLY A 207 14.33 -7.81 -6.26
C GLY A 207 13.44 -8.29 -7.42
N ALA A 208 13.34 -7.52 -8.50
CA ALA A 208 12.55 -7.89 -9.68
C ALA A 208 13.10 -9.16 -10.36
N LEU A 209 14.41 -9.26 -10.53
CA LEU A 209 15.06 -10.44 -11.14
C LEU A 209 14.87 -11.69 -10.25
N LEU A 210 15.01 -11.55 -8.93
CA LEU A 210 14.70 -12.64 -8.01
C LEU A 210 13.24 -13.07 -8.14
N GLY A 211 12.30 -12.11 -8.18
CA GLY A 211 10.88 -12.38 -8.36
C GLY A 211 10.59 -13.14 -9.66
N LEU A 212 11.20 -12.73 -10.78
CA LEU A 212 11.08 -13.44 -12.05
C LEU A 212 11.67 -14.85 -11.99
N ALA A 213 12.77 -15.06 -11.29
CA ALA A 213 13.35 -16.39 -11.10
C ALA A 213 12.44 -17.28 -10.24
N LEU A 214 11.82 -16.73 -9.19
CA LEU A 214 10.89 -17.47 -8.34
C LEU A 214 9.59 -17.84 -9.09
N THR A 215 9.09 -16.98 -10.00
CA THR A 215 7.90 -17.32 -10.80
C THR A 215 8.11 -18.52 -11.68
N ARG A 216 9.31 -18.72 -12.26
CA ARG A 216 9.62 -19.91 -13.06
C ARG A 216 9.43 -21.20 -12.25
N ARG A 217 9.89 -21.20 -10.99
CA ARG A 217 9.75 -22.36 -10.08
C ARG A 217 8.30 -22.61 -9.71
N ASP A 218 7.53 -21.54 -9.42
CA ASP A 218 6.13 -21.67 -9.00
C ASP A 218 5.25 -22.11 -10.18
N LEU A 219 5.47 -21.56 -11.37
CA LEU A 219 4.76 -21.95 -12.59
C LEU A 219 5.08 -23.37 -13.05
N ALA A 220 6.28 -23.89 -12.80
CA ALA A 220 6.63 -25.28 -13.10
C ALA A 220 5.79 -26.29 -12.30
N ARG A 221 5.31 -25.90 -11.12
CA ARG A 221 4.46 -26.72 -10.25
C ARG A 221 2.97 -26.64 -10.59
N ARG A 222 2.57 -25.72 -11.47
CA ARG A 222 1.17 -25.44 -11.81
C ARG A 222 0.91 -25.84 -13.26
N PRO A 223 0.13 -26.90 -13.53
CA PRO A 223 -0.20 -27.31 -14.88
C PRO A 223 -1.00 -26.22 -15.60
N GLY A 224 -0.79 -26.06 -16.90
CA GLY A 224 -1.49 -25.09 -17.73
C GLY A 224 -0.64 -24.59 -18.88
N ARG A 225 -1.27 -24.23 -19.99
CA ARG A 225 -0.60 -23.66 -21.16
C ARG A 225 -0.76 -22.14 -21.18
N ALA A 226 0.31 -21.45 -21.55
CA ALA A 226 0.26 -19.99 -21.72
C ALA A 226 -0.69 -19.63 -22.88
N GLN A 227 -1.62 -18.70 -22.62
CA GLN A 227 -2.64 -18.29 -23.60
C GLN A 227 -2.16 -17.03 -24.35
N TRP A 228 -1.03 -17.14 -25.07
CA TRP A 228 -0.38 -16.00 -25.75
C TRP A 228 -1.29 -15.27 -26.73
N GLN A 229 -2.22 -15.97 -27.37
CA GLN A 229 -3.20 -15.37 -28.28
C GLN A 229 -4.07 -14.33 -27.56
N ARG A 230 -4.45 -14.56 -26.31
CA ARG A 230 -5.24 -13.63 -25.53
C ARG A 230 -4.50 -12.33 -25.20
N LEU A 231 -3.17 -12.36 -25.09
CA LEU A 231 -2.40 -11.13 -24.88
C LEU A 231 -2.48 -10.16 -26.06
N ARG A 232 -2.71 -10.66 -27.28
CA ARG A 232 -2.88 -9.84 -28.48
C ARG A 232 -4.26 -9.20 -28.59
N HIS A 233 -5.25 -9.72 -27.87
CA HIS A 233 -6.61 -9.19 -27.88
C HIS A 233 -6.77 -8.18 -26.73
N TRP A 234 -6.94 -6.90 -27.07
CA TRP A 234 -7.07 -5.83 -26.08
C TRP A 234 -8.26 -6.05 -25.12
N LEU A 235 -9.33 -6.71 -25.55
CA LEU A 235 -10.48 -7.03 -24.70
C LEU A 235 -10.11 -7.92 -23.50
N SER A 236 -9.04 -8.74 -23.60
CA SER A 236 -8.58 -9.56 -22.49
C SER A 236 -7.92 -8.75 -21.37
N TRP A 237 -7.48 -7.53 -21.66
CA TRP A 237 -6.88 -6.61 -20.70
C TRP A 237 -7.92 -5.78 -19.96
N LEU A 238 -9.11 -5.62 -20.56
CA LEU A 238 -10.14 -4.71 -20.05
C LEU A 238 -10.55 -4.98 -18.60
N PRO A 239 -10.77 -6.24 -18.13
CA PRO A 239 -11.09 -6.49 -16.73
C PRO A 239 -10.01 -6.00 -15.77
N LEU A 240 -8.74 -6.28 -16.06
CA LEU A 240 -7.60 -5.85 -15.25
C LEU A 240 -7.44 -4.33 -15.27
N LEU A 241 -7.59 -3.70 -16.45
CA LEU A 241 -7.54 -2.24 -16.60
C LEU A 241 -8.65 -1.54 -15.83
N MET A 242 -9.87 -2.05 -15.86
CA MET A 242 -11.01 -1.47 -15.12
C MET A 242 -10.81 -1.55 -13.62
N VAL A 243 -10.36 -2.70 -13.11
CA VAL A 243 -10.06 -2.87 -11.69
C VAL A 243 -8.93 -1.94 -11.26
N ASN A 244 -7.85 -1.89 -12.02
CA ASN A 244 -6.71 -1.02 -11.74
C ASN A 244 -7.08 0.47 -11.78
N ARG A 245 -7.88 0.90 -12.74
CA ARG A 245 -8.40 2.27 -12.80
C ARG A 245 -9.20 2.62 -11.54
N ASP A 246 -10.09 1.73 -11.10
CA ASP A 246 -10.95 1.98 -9.96
C ASP A 246 -10.13 2.04 -8.66
N ILE A 247 -9.11 1.17 -8.51
CA ILE A 247 -8.17 1.23 -7.37
C ILE A 247 -7.32 2.51 -7.44
N PHE A 248 -6.89 2.94 -8.63
CA PHE A 248 -6.16 4.18 -8.81
C PHE A 248 -6.95 5.39 -8.34
N ILE A 249 -8.22 5.53 -8.80
CA ILE A 249 -9.10 6.63 -8.37
C ILE A 249 -9.30 6.61 -6.85
N ARG A 250 -9.52 5.42 -6.26
CA ARG A 250 -9.61 5.23 -4.81
C ARG A 250 -8.34 5.73 -4.10
N SER A 251 -7.17 5.37 -4.62
CA SER A 251 -5.89 5.75 -4.02
C SER A 251 -5.64 7.24 -4.09
N LEU A 252 -5.98 7.89 -5.21
CA LEU A 252 -5.92 9.35 -5.33
C LEU A 252 -6.85 10.05 -4.33
N ALA A 253 -8.07 9.54 -4.17
CA ALA A 253 -9.02 10.10 -3.20
C ALA A 253 -8.51 9.97 -1.75
N LEU A 254 -7.86 8.85 -1.41
CA LEU A 254 -7.21 8.67 -0.10
C LEU A 254 -6.05 9.66 0.10
N GLN A 255 -5.18 9.82 -0.90
CA GLN A 255 -4.07 10.78 -0.84
C GLN A 255 -4.56 12.21 -0.68
N LEU A 256 -5.69 12.57 -1.33
CA LEU A 256 -6.32 13.88 -1.17
C LEU A 256 -6.71 14.14 0.30
N VAL A 257 -7.25 13.13 1.01
CA VAL A 257 -7.61 13.30 2.43
C VAL A 257 -6.37 13.58 3.29
N PHE A 258 -5.28 12.83 3.10
CA PHE A 258 -4.03 13.08 3.83
C PHE A 258 -3.41 14.43 3.49
N PHE A 259 -3.46 14.83 2.22
CA PHE A 259 -3.00 16.14 1.78
C PHE A 259 -3.81 17.27 2.45
N LEU A 260 -5.14 17.18 2.44
CA LEU A 260 -6.00 18.17 3.07
C LEU A 260 -5.82 18.22 4.60
N LEU A 261 -5.60 17.07 5.24
CA LEU A 261 -5.29 17.01 6.66
C LEU A 261 -3.99 17.78 6.98
N THR A 262 -2.97 17.62 6.16
CA THR A 262 -1.71 18.36 6.31
C THR A 262 -1.91 19.86 6.06
N VAL A 263 -2.60 20.25 4.99
CA VAL A 263 -2.88 21.66 4.66
C VAL A 263 -3.67 22.34 5.78
N GLN A 264 -4.70 21.70 6.31
CA GLN A 264 -5.47 22.28 7.42
C GLN A 264 -4.64 22.33 8.71
N GLY A 265 -3.83 21.31 9.00
CA GLY A 265 -2.90 21.31 10.13
C GLY A 265 -1.91 22.48 10.06
N THR A 266 -1.37 22.79 8.87
CA THR A 266 -0.48 23.93 8.64
C THR A 266 -1.16 25.27 8.94
N ARG A 267 -2.43 25.41 8.57
CA ARG A 267 -3.22 26.64 8.88
C ARG A 267 -3.47 26.84 10.38
N LEU A 268 -3.41 25.76 11.17
CA LEU A 268 -3.59 25.81 12.63
C LEU A 268 -2.27 26.10 13.39
N GLY A 269 -1.16 26.23 12.69
CA GLY A 269 0.14 26.60 13.21
C GLY A 269 1.19 25.49 13.16
N ASP A 270 2.46 25.88 13.24
CA ASP A 270 3.61 25.00 13.04
C ASP A 270 3.68 23.87 14.06
N ALA A 271 3.41 24.16 15.34
CA ALA A 271 3.38 23.13 16.39
C ALA A 271 2.26 22.10 16.15
N THR A 272 1.12 22.54 15.62
CA THR A 272 -0.02 21.67 15.33
C THR A 272 0.26 20.72 14.16
N VAL A 273 0.80 21.24 13.06
CA VAL A 273 1.12 20.37 11.90
C VAL A 273 2.24 19.39 12.24
N ALA A 274 3.24 19.81 13.04
CA ALA A 274 4.30 18.93 13.52
C ALA A 274 3.74 17.83 14.44
N ALA A 275 2.89 18.18 15.40
CA ALA A 275 2.23 17.23 16.28
C ALA A 275 1.35 16.22 15.51
N ASN A 276 0.57 16.69 14.53
CA ASN A 276 -0.22 15.82 13.67
C ASN A 276 0.66 14.85 12.87
N ALA A 277 1.81 15.30 12.39
CA ALA A 277 2.78 14.42 11.70
C ALA A 277 3.29 13.31 12.61
N LEU A 278 3.63 13.60 13.88
CA LEU A 278 4.04 12.58 14.86
C LEU A 278 2.93 11.56 15.10
N LEU A 279 1.69 11.99 15.23
CA LEU A 279 0.54 11.10 15.41
C LEU A 279 0.26 10.26 14.16
N LEU A 280 0.42 10.82 12.97
CA LEU A 280 0.27 10.08 11.71
C LEU A 280 1.33 8.98 11.53
N ASN A 281 2.52 9.13 12.12
CA ASN A 281 3.50 8.04 12.18
C ASN A 281 2.97 6.84 12.98
N GLY A 282 2.18 7.06 14.03
CA GLY A 282 1.49 6.00 14.77
C GLY A 282 0.43 5.30 13.93
N LEU A 283 -0.32 6.05 13.12
CA LEU A 283 -1.25 5.47 12.14
C LEU A 283 -0.50 4.62 11.10
N LEU A 284 0.63 5.10 10.59
CA LEU A 284 1.44 4.36 9.62
C LEU A 284 1.93 3.03 10.19
N LEU A 285 2.41 3.03 11.44
CA LEU A 285 2.84 1.82 12.15
C LEU A 285 1.70 0.81 12.29
N THR A 286 0.50 1.28 12.68
CA THR A 286 -0.71 0.46 12.75
C THR A 286 -1.08 -0.10 11.38
N SER A 287 -1.00 0.72 10.34
CA SER A 287 -1.32 0.33 8.96
C SER A 287 -0.41 -0.81 8.48
N TYR A 288 0.87 -0.81 8.78
CA TYR A 288 1.77 -1.89 8.39
C TYR A 288 1.35 -3.27 8.92
N ALA A 289 0.84 -3.32 10.14
CA ALA A 289 0.34 -4.56 10.72
C ALA A 289 -1.03 -4.96 10.13
N LEU A 290 -1.96 -4.03 10.04
CA LEU A 290 -3.31 -4.28 9.50
C LEU A 290 -3.28 -4.61 8.01
N ASP A 291 -2.41 -3.98 7.23
CA ASP A 291 -2.19 -4.29 5.81
C ASP A 291 -1.67 -5.72 5.62
N GLY A 292 -0.78 -6.19 6.50
CA GLY A 292 -0.33 -7.58 6.46
C GLY A 292 -1.48 -8.58 6.62
N LEU A 293 -2.43 -8.32 7.54
CA LEU A 293 -3.64 -9.11 7.70
C LEU A 293 -4.59 -8.95 6.50
N ALA A 294 -4.72 -7.74 5.96
CA ALA A 294 -5.52 -7.49 4.76
C ALA A 294 -5.00 -8.26 3.54
N HIS A 295 -3.67 -8.38 3.37
CA HIS A 295 -3.08 -9.21 2.31
C HIS A 295 -3.46 -10.69 2.44
N ALA A 296 -3.56 -11.22 3.67
CA ALA A 296 -4.05 -12.57 3.88
C ALA A 296 -5.53 -12.71 3.47
N VAL A 297 -6.35 -11.69 3.75
CA VAL A 297 -7.76 -11.64 3.31
C VAL A 297 -7.86 -11.56 1.79
N GLU A 298 -7.06 -10.71 1.12
CA GLU A 298 -7.00 -10.62 -0.34
C GLU A 298 -6.80 -12.01 -0.97
N ALA A 299 -5.78 -12.73 -0.50
CA ALA A 299 -5.40 -14.03 -1.03
C ALA A 299 -6.43 -15.13 -0.72
N LEU A 300 -6.85 -15.25 0.54
CA LEU A 300 -7.74 -16.32 0.99
C LEU A 300 -9.17 -16.14 0.49
N CYS A 301 -9.70 -14.91 0.54
CA CYS A 301 -11.04 -14.63 0.03
C CYS A 301 -11.10 -14.73 -1.49
N GLY A 302 -10.09 -14.21 -2.21
CA GLY A 302 -10.01 -14.35 -3.66
C GLY A 302 -9.97 -15.81 -4.09
N HIS A 303 -9.16 -16.64 -3.43
CA HIS A 303 -9.10 -18.07 -3.67
C HIS A 303 -10.44 -18.76 -3.39
N ALA A 304 -11.08 -18.47 -2.24
CA ALA A 304 -12.38 -19.05 -1.89
C ALA A 304 -13.48 -18.68 -2.90
N ILE A 305 -13.46 -17.44 -3.40
CA ILE A 305 -14.39 -16.97 -4.44
C ILE A 305 -14.10 -17.70 -5.77
N GLY A 306 -12.84 -17.82 -6.15
CA GLY A 306 -12.44 -18.58 -7.32
C GLY A 306 -12.88 -20.04 -7.26
N ALA A 307 -12.69 -20.70 -6.12
CA ALA A 307 -13.10 -22.06 -5.84
C ALA A 307 -14.62 -22.24 -5.61
N ARG A 308 -15.39 -21.13 -5.54
CA ARG A 308 -16.81 -21.11 -5.16
C ARG A 308 -17.10 -21.74 -3.78
N ASP A 309 -16.14 -21.67 -2.86
CA ASP A 309 -16.26 -22.19 -1.49
C ASP A 309 -16.71 -21.10 -0.51
N ARG A 310 -18.03 -21.10 -0.22
CA ARG A 310 -18.65 -20.16 0.75
C ARG A 310 -18.15 -20.37 2.17
N ALA A 311 -17.85 -21.62 2.56
CA ALA A 311 -17.40 -21.92 3.90
C ALA A 311 -15.96 -21.42 4.11
N ALA A 312 -15.09 -21.60 3.13
CA ALA A 312 -13.73 -21.05 3.14
C ALA A 312 -13.74 -19.52 3.19
N LEU A 313 -14.58 -18.85 2.37
CA LEU A 313 -14.73 -17.40 2.39
C LEU A 313 -15.12 -16.89 3.77
N ARG A 314 -16.13 -17.50 4.41
CA ARG A 314 -16.55 -17.14 5.75
C ARG A 314 -15.46 -17.39 6.79
N ARG A 315 -14.77 -18.56 6.75
CA ARG A 315 -13.67 -18.86 7.67
C ARG A 315 -12.53 -17.84 7.54
N ALA A 316 -12.15 -17.49 6.32
CA ALA A 316 -11.11 -16.50 6.08
C ALA A 316 -11.47 -15.14 6.71
N LEU A 317 -12.71 -14.65 6.49
CA LEU A 317 -13.16 -13.37 7.03
C LEU A 317 -13.27 -13.37 8.56
N VAL A 318 -13.81 -14.43 9.15
CA VAL A 318 -13.98 -14.51 10.61
C VAL A 318 -12.62 -14.59 11.31
N VAL A 319 -11.72 -15.45 10.81
CA VAL A 319 -10.39 -15.62 11.43
C VAL A 319 -9.52 -14.39 11.24
N ALA A 320 -9.40 -13.87 10.02
CA ALA A 320 -8.60 -12.68 9.77
C ALA A 320 -9.20 -11.43 10.44
N GLY A 321 -10.55 -11.30 10.45
CA GLY A 321 -11.24 -10.23 11.16
C GLY A 321 -11.01 -10.26 12.67
N GLY A 322 -11.04 -11.45 13.28
CA GLY A 322 -10.72 -11.63 14.70
C GLY A 322 -9.28 -11.23 15.04
N TRP A 323 -8.29 -11.63 14.20
CA TRP A 323 -6.90 -11.21 14.38
C TRP A 323 -6.70 -9.71 14.13
N SER A 324 -7.41 -9.13 13.16
CA SER A 324 -7.39 -7.69 12.92
C SER A 324 -7.97 -6.91 14.11
N LEU A 325 -9.03 -7.42 14.72
CA LEU A 325 -9.61 -6.83 15.93
C LEU A 325 -8.63 -6.92 17.11
N LEU A 326 -8.01 -8.06 17.33
CA LEU A 326 -7.00 -8.24 18.39
C LEU A 326 -5.80 -7.33 18.18
N ALA A 327 -5.28 -7.23 16.96
CA ALA A 327 -4.20 -6.32 16.62
C ALA A 327 -4.60 -4.86 16.86
N SER A 328 -5.81 -4.46 16.46
CA SER A 328 -6.31 -3.10 16.66
C SER A 328 -6.51 -2.76 18.13
N LEU A 329 -7.01 -3.70 18.94
CA LEU A 329 -7.11 -3.55 20.40
C LEU A 329 -5.72 -3.42 21.04
N ALA A 330 -4.74 -4.21 20.58
CA ALA A 330 -3.36 -4.12 21.07
C ALA A 330 -2.74 -2.76 20.74
N PHE A 331 -2.90 -2.23 19.51
CA PHE A 331 -2.41 -0.90 19.15
C PHE A 331 -3.15 0.22 19.90
N ALA A 332 -4.46 0.12 20.05
CA ALA A 332 -5.24 1.09 20.84
C ALA A 332 -4.76 1.13 22.30
N ALA A 333 -4.55 -0.01 22.92
CA ALA A 333 -3.99 -0.12 24.25
C ALA A 333 -2.55 0.40 24.34
N LEU A 334 -1.71 0.08 23.34
CA LEU A 334 -0.33 0.58 23.24
C LEU A 334 -0.31 2.11 23.24
N PHE A 335 -1.11 2.75 22.38
CA PHE A 335 -1.17 4.21 22.31
C PHE A 335 -1.82 4.84 23.55
N ALA A 336 -2.83 4.20 24.14
CA ALA A 336 -3.45 4.69 25.36
C ALA A 336 -2.50 4.64 26.58
N LEU A 337 -1.68 3.58 26.69
CA LEU A 337 -0.80 3.37 27.84
C LEU A 337 0.58 4.00 27.65
N PHE A 338 1.13 3.90 26.44
CA PHE A 338 2.52 4.29 26.12
C PHE A 338 2.60 5.40 25.08
N GLY A 339 1.50 6.06 24.73
CA GLY A 339 1.47 7.08 23.68
C GLY A 339 2.33 8.30 24.01
N HIS A 340 2.46 8.68 25.27
CA HIS A 340 3.37 9.76 25.67
C HIS A 340 4.82 9.38 25.35
N LEU A 341 5.26 8.17 25.73
CA LEU A 341 6.59 7.67 25.38
C LEU A 341 6.81 7.61 23.86
N PHE A 342 5.78 7.19 23.12
CA PHE A 342 5.83 7.14 21.65
C PHE A 342 6.07 8.53 21.04
N ILE A 343 5.44 9.58 21.60
CA ILE A 343 5.64 10.98 21.17
C ILE A 343 7.02 11.48 21.61
N ASP A 344 7.44 11.19 22.83
CA ASP A 344 8.72 11.62 23.41
C ASP A 344 9.92 11.08 22.63
N LEU A 345 9.80 9.85 22.12
CA LEU A 345 10.85 9.24 21.28
C LEU A 345 10.99 9.91 19.89
N GLN A 346 9.97 10.65 19.45
CA GLN A 346 9.95 11.26 18.12
C GLN A 346 10.37 12.73 18.12
N SER A 347 10.20 13.46 19.23
CA SER A 347 10.48 14.91 19.29
C SER A 347 10.88 15.33 20.68
N ASP A 348 11.85 16.25 20.78
CA ASP A 348 12.27 16.91 22.04
C ASP A 348 11.63 18.29 22.21
N ILE A 349 10.83 18.77 21.25
CA ILE A 349 10.25 20.10 21.26
C ILE A 349 9.02 20.11 22.17
N ALA A 350 9.10 20.79 23.33
CA ALA A 350 8.05 20.81 24.35
C ALA A 350 6.69 21.24 23.80
N GLY A 351 6.63 22.32 23.01
CA GLY A 351 5.37 22.81 22.46
C GLY A 351 4.73 21.85 21.46
N VAL A 352 5.51 21.03 20.72
CA VAL A 352 4.99 20.00 19.82
C VAL A 352 4.47 18.80 20.62
N ARG A 353 5.20 18.39 21.67
CA ARG A 353 4.78 17.30 22.58
C ARG A 353 3.45 17.61 23.26
N GLU A 354 3.29 18.80 23.84
CA GLU A 354 2.05 19.21 24.51
C GLU A 354 0.85 19.14 23.59
N VAL A 355 0.99 19.65 22.36
CA VAL A 355 -0.06 19.56 21.35
C VAL A 355 -0.34 18.10 20.99
N ALA A 356 0.69 17.28 20.76
CA ALA A 356 0.53 15.87 20.41
C ALA A 356 -0.17 15.07 21.52
N TYR A 357 0.13 15.32 22.78
CA TYR A 357 -0.54 14.69 23.93
C TYR A 357 -2.04 14.97 23.96
N ALA A 358 -2.44 16.20 23.66
CA ALA A 358 -3.86 16.59 23.62
C ALA A 358 -4.66 15.78 22.58
N TYR A 359 -4.02 15.39 21.48
CA TYR A 359 -4.68 14.64 20.39
C TYR A 359 -4.38 13.13 20.39
N LEU A 360 -3.60 12.63 21.33
CA LEU A 360 -3.30 11.21 21.50
C LEU A 360 -4.54 10.30 21.62
N PRO A 361 -5.65 10.69 22.28
CA PRO A 361 -6.86 9.87 22.30
C PRO A 361 -7.43 9.55 20.92
N TYR A 362 -7.31 10.48 19.96
CA TYR A 362 -7.74 10.24 18.59
C TYR A 362 -6.89 9.15 17.92
N LEU A 363 -5.56 9.18 18.12
CA LEU A 363 -4.66 8.15 17.64
C LEU A 363 -5.02 6.78 18.25
N ALA A 364 -5.33 6.71 19.54
CA ALA A 364 -5.72 5.48 20.21
C ALA A 364 -7.04 4.87 19.65
N CYS A 365 -7.97 5.70 19.18
CA CYS A 365 -9.22 5.27 18.55
C CYS A 365 -9.04 4.79 17.09
N LEU A 366 -8.05 5.32 16.38
CA LEU A 366 -7.87 5.05 14.94
C LEU A 366 -7.74 3.58 14.57
N PRO A 367 -6.97 2.73 15.29
CA PRO A 367 -6.87 1.31 14.96
C PRO A 367 -8.22 0.61 14.96
N LEU A 368 -9.09 0.92 15.92
CA LEU A 368 -10.40 0.29 16.09
C LEU A 368 -11.39 0.69 14.99
N LEU A 369 -11.35 1.97 14.59
CA LEU A 369 -12.23 2.47 13.53
C LEU A 369 -11.71 2.09 12.14
N GLY A 370 -10.38 2.11 11.96
CA GLY A 370 -9.73 1.85 10.67
C GLY A 370 -9.72 0.37 10.28
N MET A 371 -9.65 -0.57 11.23
CA MET A 371 -9.48 -2.00 10.93
C MET A 371 -10.52 -2.55 9.95
N TRP A 372 -11.77 -2.08 10.05
CA TRP A 372 -12.86 -2.52 9.18
C TRP A 372 -12.59 -2.15 7.73
N SER A 373 -12.01 -0.97 7.49
CA SER A 373 -11.62 -0.54 6.16
C SER A 373 -10.51 -1.42 5.57
N TYR A 374 -9.47 -1.74 6.34
CA TYR A 374 -8.38 -2.62 5.90
C TYR A 374 -8.87 -4.04 5.59
N LEU A 375 -9.66 -4.63 6.50
CA LEU A 375 -10.21 -5.96 6.34
C LEU A 375 -11.11 -6.06 5.10
N LEU A 376 -12.02 -5.09 4.95
CA LEU A 376 -12.97 -5.08 3.83
C LEU A 376 -12.27 -4.71 2.50
N ASP A 377 -11.30 -3.82 2.50
CA ASP A 377 -10.47 -3.58 1.32
C ASP A 377 -9.84 -4.90 0.83
N GLY A 378 -9.27 -5.70 1.74
CA GLY A 378 -8.74 -7.01 1.40
C GLY A 378 -9.79 -7.94 0.77
N LEU A 379 -10.99 -8.00 1.33
CA LEU A 379 -12.09 -8.77 0.75
C LEU A 379 -12.46 -8.31 -0.67
N PHE A 380 -12.65 -7.01 -0.86
CA PHE A 380 -13.07 -6.45 -2.15
C PHE A 380 -11.97 -6.54 -3.22
N ILE A 381 -10.69 -6.43 -2.83
CA ILE A 381 -9.55 -6.69 -3.73
C ILE A 381 -9.55 -8.17 -4.16
N GLY A 382 -9.63 -9.11 -3.21
CA GLY A 382 -9.71 -10.54 -3.51
C GLY A 382 -10.90 -10.90 -4.40
N ALA A 383 -12.03 -10.24 -4.19
CA ALA A 383 -13.23 -10.37 -5.02
C ALA A 383 -13.14 -9.64 -6.37
N THR A 384 -12.07 -8.87 -6.62
CA THR A 384 -11.92 -7.98 -7.81
C THR A 384 -13.05 -6.95 -7.96
N ARG A 385 -13.68 -6.58 -6.83
CA ARG A 385 -14.81 -5.62 -6.76
C ARG A 385 -14.31 -4.19 -6.47
N ALA A 386 -13.38 -3.71 -7.29
CA ALA A 386 -12.74 -2.40 -7.12
C ALA A 386 -13.71 -1.22 -7.32
N ARG A 387 -14.78 -1.40 -8.10
CA ARG A 387 -15.81 -0.38 -8.31
C ARG A 387 -16.50 0.01 -7.00
N GLU A 388 -16.87 -0.97 -6.20
CA GLU A 388 -17.49 -0.76 -4.89
C GLU A 388 -16.51 -0.08 -3.93
N MET A 389 -15.24 -0.47 -3.93
CA MET A 389 -14.20 0.17 -3.13
C MET A 389 -14.01 1.64 -3.50
N ARG A 390 -13.91 1.95 -4.80
CA ARG A 390 -13.83 3.32 -5.31
C ARG A 390 -15.03 4.14 -4.85
N ASN A 391 -16.24 3.62 -5.04
CA ASN A 391 -17.46 4.32 -4.69
C ASN A 391 -17.54 4.57 -3.18
N ALA A 392 -17.18 3.58 -2.35
CA ALA A 392 -17.15 3.74 -0.90
C ALA A 392 -16.15 4.84 -0.47
N MET A 393 -14.98 4.87 -1.09
CA MET A 393 -13.99 5.91 -0.83
C MET A 393 -14.51 7.29 -1.21
N LEU A 394 -15.09 7.44 -2.41
CA LEU A 394 -15.63 8.72 -2.88
C LEU A 394 -16.79 9.21 -1.99
N VAL A 395 -17.66 8.31 -1.54
CA VAL A 395 -18.74 8.65 -0.59
C VAL A 395 -18.16 9.10 0.74
N ALA A 396 -17.17 8.38 1.27
CA ALA A 396 -16.53 8.76 2.53
C ALA A 396 -15.84 10.13 2.44
N VAL A 397 -15.13 10.40 1.35
CA VAL A 397 -14.50 11.71 1.10
C VAL A 397 -15.55 12.80 0.96
N ALA A 398 -16.59 12.60 0.11
CA ALA A 398 -17.65 13.57 -0.11
C ALA A 398 -18.43 13.91 1.16
N ALA A 399 -18.57 12.98 2.09
CA ALA A 399 -19.23 13.23 3.37
C ALA A 399 -18.28 13.86 4.41
N SER A 400 -17.00 13.48 4.43
CA SER A 400 -16.04 13.98 5.42
C SER A 400 -15.57 15.40 5.13
N LEU A 401 -15.53 15.85 3.87
CA LEU A 401 -15.11 17.22 3.52
C LEU A 401 -16.08 18.27 4.07
N PRO A 402 -17.41 18.21 3.85
CA PRO A 402 -18.34 19.13 4.48
C PRO A 402 -18.32 19.07 6.02
N LEU A 403 -18.17 17.86 6.58
CA LEU A 403 -18.05 17.70 8.02
C LEU A 403 -16.80 18.39 8.57
N GLY A 404 -15.65 18.25 7.89
CA GLY A 404 -14.42 18.97 8.27
C GLY A 404 -14.60 20.50 8.20
N TRP A 405 -15.32 20.97 7.20
CA TRP A 405 -15.66 22.41 7.11
C TRP A 405 -16.58 22.87 8.24
N LEU A 406 -17.61 22.12 8.58
CA LEU A 406 -18.52 22.42 9.69
C LEU A 406 -17.81 22.40 11.05
N LEU A 407 -16.81 21.56 11.22
CA LEU A 407 -16.06 21.40 12.46
C LEU A 407 -14.84 22.32 12.57
N GLN A 408 -14.60 23.21 11.59
CA GLN A 408 -13.44 24.12 11.61
C GLN A 408 -13.36 24.99 12.89
N GLY A 409 -14.51 25.37 13.45
CA GLY A 409 -14.56 26.12 14.71
C GLY A 409 -13.95 25.40 15.92
N LEU A 410 -13.77 24.08 15.85
CA LEU A 410 -13.12 23.27 16.89
C LEU A 410 -11.59 23.16 16.68
N GLY A 411 -11.02 23.86 15.70
CA GLY A 411 -9.60 23.81 15.39
C GLY A 411 -9.13 22.40 15.07
N ASN A 412 -8.02 21.97 15.67
CA ASN A 412 -7.44 20.65 15.41
C ASN A 412 -8.31 19.49 15.92
N HIS A 413 -9.15 19.68 16.93
CA HIS A 413 -10.15 18.67 17.33
C HIS A 413 -11.13 18.39 16.19
N GLY A 414 -11.60 19.43 15.50
CA GLY A 414 -12.48 19.29 14.34
C GLY A 414 -11.81 18.50 13.20
N LEU A 415 -10.52 18.75 12.95
CA LEU A 415 -9.74 18.06 11.95
C LEU A 415 -9.63 16.55 12.24
N TRP A 416 -9.30 16.20 13.49
CA TRP A 416 -9.20 14.79 13.91
C TRP A 416 -10.56 14.09 13.92
N LEU A 417 -11.63 14.76 14.36
CA LEU A 417 -12.99 14.20 14.30
C LEU A 417 -13.44 13.94 12.87
N ALA A 418 -13.17 14.85 11.93
CA ALA A 418 -13.47 14.64 10.52
C ALA A 418 -12.68 13.48 9.94
N PHE A 419 -11.42 13.30 10.34
CA PHE A 419 -10.58 12.17 9.90
C PHE A 419 -11.07 10.84 10.48
N LEU A 420 -11.44 10.77 11.76
CA LEU A 420 -12.07 9.59 12.36
C LEU A 420 -13.40 9.24 11.68
N ALA A 421 -14.22 10.25 11.40
CA ALA A 421 -15.47 10.07 10.68
C ALA A 421 -15.23 9.52 9.24
N PHE A 422 -14.22 10.03 8.55
CA PHE A 422 -13.80 9.51 7.26
C PHE A 422 -13.44 8.01 7.34
N MET A 423 -12.62 7.62 8.32
CA MET A 423 -12.20 6.23 8.50
C MET A 423 -13.40 5.31 8.80
N LEU A 424 -14.31 5.78 9.66
CA LEU A 424 -15.52 5.05 10.02
C LEU A 424 -16.47 4.91 8.82
N LEU A 425 -16.76 6.00 8.12
CA LEU A 425 -17.66 6.02 6.95
C LEU A 425 -17.17 5.10 5.84
N ARG A 426 -15.87 5.12 5.56
CA ARG A 426 -15.25 4.21 4.59
C ARG A 426 -15.54 2.74 4.94
N GLY A 427 -15.35 2.36 6.21
CA GLY A 427 -15.65 1.01 6.69
C GLY A 427 -17.14 0.67 6.62
N LEU A 428 -18.02 1.58 7.04
CA LEU A 428 -19.48 1.38 7.04
C LEU A 428 -20.05 1.23 5.62
N VAL A 429 -19.61 2.06 4.68
CA VAL A 429 -20.07 1.98 3.29
C VAL A 429 -19.61 0.68 2.63
N LEU A 430 -18.34 0.27 2.86
CA LEU A 430 -17.85 -1.03 2.39
C LEU A 430 -18.64 -2.19 3.02
N ALA A 431 -18.93 -2.12 4.32
CA ALA A 431 -19.74 -3.13 5.00
C ALA A 431 -21.16 -3.20 4.41
N ALA A 432 -21.78 -2.07 4.09
CA ALA A 432 -23.08 -2.02 3.43
C ALA A 432 -23.07 -2.67 2.03
N TYR A 433 -22.03 -2.40 1.23
CA TYR A 433 -21.83 -3.09 -0.05
C TYR A 433 -21.61 -4.60 0.16
N GLY A 434 -20.77 -4.99 1.11
CA GLY A 434 -20.51 -6.39 1.44
C GLY A 434 -21.78 -7.13 1.88
N TRP A 435 -22.60 -6.52 2.72
CA TRP A 435 -23.90 -7.08 3.13
C TRP A 435 -24.87 -7.25 1.96
N ARG A 436 -24.96 -6.26 1.06
CA ARG A 436 -25.81 -6.36 -0.15
C ARG A 436 -25.34 -7.50 -1.07
N LEU A 437 -24.03 -7.63 -1.27
CA LEU A 437 -23.44 -8.71 -2.09
C LEU A 437 -23.70 -10.09 -1.45
N THR A 438 -23.56 -10.19 -0.13
CA THR A 438 -23.82 -11.44 0.58
C THR A 438 -25.29 -11.86 0.47
N ARG A 439 -26.24 -10.93 0.60
CA ARG A 439 -27.69 -11.22 0.45
C ARG A 439 -28.08 -11.66 -0.96
N ARG A 440 -27.40 -11.15 -1.98
CA ARG A 440 -27.69 -11.44 -3.39
C ARG A 440 -26.82 -12.56 -3.97
N ASP A 441 -26.01 -13.22 -3.15
CA ASP A 441 -24.98 -14.18 -3.58
C ASP A 441 -24.00 -13.60 -4.62
N GLY A 442 -23.84 -12.28 -4.62
CA GLY A 442 -23.09 -11.54 -5.62
C GLY A 442 -21.58 -11.74 -5.59
N TRP A 443 -21.04 -12.37 -4.53
CA TRP A 443 -19.61 -12.70 -4.45
C TRP A 443 -19.18 -13.74 -5.50
N PHE A 444 -20.09 -14.61 -5.92
CA PHE A 444 -19.84 -15.72 -6.83
C PHE A 444 -20.43 -15.48 -8.24
N ALA A 445 -21.09 -14.33 -8.45
CA ALA A 445 -21.60 -13.94 -9.75
C ALA A 445 -20.42 -13.60 -10.71
N ALA A 446 -20.50 -14.04 -11.98
CA ALA A 446 -19.51 -13.69 -12.98
C ALA A 446 -19.48 -12.15 -13.17
N GLN A 447 -18.29 -11.56 -13.18
CA GLN A 447 -18.12 -10.14 -13.51
C GLN A 447 -18.48 -9.92 -14.98
N GLY A 448 -19.69 -9.49 -15.24
CA GLY A 448 -20.24 -9.27 -16.57
C GLY A 448 -21.77 -9.29 -16.59
N ALA A 449 -22.41 -9.88 -15.58
CA ALA A 449 -23.86 -9.95 -15.50
C ALA A 449 -24.52 -8.67 -14.92
N ASP A 450 -23.74 -7.78 -14.29
CA ASP A 450 -24.26 -6.56 -13.62
C ASP A 450 -24.09 -5.27 -14.43
N SER A 451 -23.57 -5.32 -15.67
CA SER A 451 -23.44 -4.13 -16.53
C SER A 451 -24.68 -3.79 -17.35
N GLY A 452 -25.80 -4.47 -17.10
CA GLY A 452 -27.04 -4.33 -17.85
C GLY A 452 -28.27 -4.04 -16.99
N ARG A 453 -28.12 -3.45 -15.79
CA ARG A 453 -29.27 -2.95 -15.02
C ARG A 453 -28.98 -1.58 -14.43
#